data_c27771c4e7386c9a2c0794849500c164
#
_entry.id   c27771c4e7386c9a2c0794849500c164
#
_cell.length_a   1.000
_cell.length_b   1.000
_cell.length_c   1.000
_cell.angle_alpha   90.00
_cell.angle_beta   90.00
_cell.angle_gamma   90.00
#
_symmetry.space_group_name_H-M   'P 1'
#
loop_
_entity.id
_entity.type
_entity.pdbx_description
1 polymer ?
#
loop_
_entity_poly.entity_id
_entity_poly.type
_entity_poly.pdbx_seq_one_letter_code
_entity_poly.pdbx_strand_id
1 'polypeptide(L)'
;MNDKDKKPPHYPDEELGKIYQELFETAARLSQGTDPGLVAASMMAIGSRIYKTIMPPEDYEKMMEKIAKTDVQPYKKETLQ
;
A
#
# COMPACT_ATOMS: atom_id res chain seq x y z
N MET A 1 24.67 5.93 -18.12
CA MET A 1 23.82 6.46 -17.22
C MET A 1 23.66 5.68 -15.98
N ASN A 2 23.26 6.28 -15.05
CA ASN A 2 23.24 5.63 -13.80
C ASN A 2 21.84 5.16 -13.47
N ASP A 3 21.71 4.63 -12.30
CA ASP A 3 20.48 4.00 -11.88
C ASP A 3 19.33 4.95 -11.73
N LYS A 4 19.60 6.25 -11.73
CA LYS A 4 18.53 7.20 -11.52
C LYS A 4 17.46 7.11 -12.60
N ASP A 5 17.88 6.82 -13.81
CA ASP A 5 16.93 6.75 -14.90
C ASP A 5 16.06 5.52 -14.85
N LYS A 6 16.44 4.55 -14.03
CA LYS A 6 15.73 3.29 -13.95
C LYS A 6 14.92 3.13 -12.68
N LYS A 7 14.93 4.14 -11.82
CA LYS A 7 14.17 4.07 -10.59
C LYS A 7 12.69 4.19 -10.88
N PRO A 8 11.87 3.56 -10.06
CA PRO A 8 10.43 3.73 -10.20
C PRO A 8 10.04 5.18 -9.96
N PRO A 9 8.85 5.55 -10.35
CA PRO A 9 8.38 6.92 -10.10
C PRO A 9 8.57 7.30 -8.65
N HIS A 10 9.01 8.52 -8.46
CA HIS A 10 9.27 9.02 -7.13
C HIS A 10 8.15 9.99 -6.75
N TYR A 11 7.50 9.71 -5.65
CA TYR A 11 6.43 10.57 -5.16
C TYR A 11 6.96 11.44 -4.04
N PRO A 12 6.49 12.69 -3.94
CA PRO A 12 6.91 13.53 -2.82
C PRO A 12 6.56 12.89 -1.50
N ASP A 13 7.51 12.87 -0.59
CA ASP A 13 7.31 12.24 0.72
C ASP A 13 6.14 12.88 1.46
N GLU A 14 6.01 14.19 1.31
CA GLU A 14 4.95 14.92 2.00
C GLU A 14 3.57 14.47 1.52
N GLU A 15 3.41 14.37 0.21
CA GLU A 15 2.13 13.97 -0.36
C GLU A 15 1.81 12.52 -0.01
N LEU A 16 2.82 11.65 -0.14
CA LEU A 16 2.66 10.25 0.19
C LEU A 16 2.27 10.09 1.67
N GLY A 17 2.91 10.86 2.54
CA GLY A 17 2.62 10.79 3.96
C GLY A 17 1.20 11.21 4.29
N LYS A 18 0.69 12.23 3.61
CA LYS A 18 -0.69 12.66 3.84
C LYS A 18 -1.69 11.60 3.42
N ILE A 19 -1.47 11.00 2.27
CA ILE A 19 -2.37 9.95 1.78
C ILE A 19 -2.30 8.74 2.71
N TYR A 20 -1.09 8.36 3.11
CA TYR A 20 -0.94 7.25 4.03
C TYR A 20 -1.69 7.51 5.33
N GLN A 21 -1.56 8.73 5.86
CA GLN A 21 -2.19 9.07 7.13
C GLN A 21 -3.71 8.95 7.04
N GLU A 22 -4.29 9.46 5.95
CA GLU A 22 -5.73 9.38 5.77
C GLU A 22 -6.20 7.93 5.67
N LEU A 23 -5.49 7.14 4.89
CA LEU A 23 -5.86 5.74 4.72
C LEU A 23 -5.66 4.96 6.01
N PHE A 24 -4.59 5.25 6.73
CA PHE A 24 -4.33 4.59 7.99
C PHE A 24 -5.41 4.90 9.02
N GLU A 25 -5.82 6.17 9.11
CA GLU A 25 -6.86 6.54 10.07
C GLU A 25 -8.17 5.87 9.73
N THR A 26 -8.49 5.77 8.45
CA THR A 26 -9.70 5.07 8.03
C THR A 26 -9.62 3.59 8.36
N ALA A 27 -8.48 2.98 8.08
CA ALA A 27 -8.30 1.56 8.35
C ALA A 27 -8.39 1.28 9.85
N ALA A 28 -7.77 2.13 10.67
CA ALA A 28 -7.80 1.94 12.11
C ALA A 28 -9.22 2.07 12.66
N ARG A 29 -9.97 3.06 12.16
CA ARG A 29 -11.34 3.27 12.59
C ARG A 29 -12.23 2.09 12.22
N LEU A 30 -12.08 1.60 10.99
CA LEU A 30 -12.87 0.44 10.55
C LEU A 30 -12.50 -0.81 11.32
N SER A 31 -11.24 -0.94 11.70
CA SER A 31 -10.78 -2.13 12.42
C SER A 31 -11.32 -2.21 13.83
N GLN A 32 -11.79 -1.11 14.38
CA GLN A 32 -12.37 -1.12 15.72
C GLN A 32 -13.74 -1.77 15.75
N GLY A 33 -14.46 -1.72 14.62
CA GLY A 33 -15.77 -2.33 14.55
C GLY A 33 -15.86 -3.53 13.64
N THR A 34 -14.74 -3.91 13.04
CA THR A 34 -14.72 -4.97 12.04
C THR A 34 -13.39 -5.71 12.19
N ASP A 35 -13.39 -6.98 11.82
CA ASP A 35 -12.15 -7.77 11.83
C ASP A 35 -11.08 -7.04 10.99
N PRO A 36 -9.92 -6.73 11.58
CA PRO A 36 -8.85 -6.06 10.83
C PRO A 36 -8.43 -6.82 9.57
N GLY A 37 -8.58 -8.15 9.57
CA GLY A 37 -8.25 -8.93 8.38
C GLY A 37 -9.13 -8.58 7.19
N LEU A 38 -10.40 -8.29 7.45
CA LEU A 38 -11.30 -7.88 6.37
C LEU A 38 -10.92 -6.51 5.84
N VAL A 39 -10.50 -5.61 6.72
CA VAL A 39 -10.05 -4.29 6.31
C VAL A 39 -8.78 -4.43 5.46
N ALA A 40 -7.83 -5.24 5.91
CA ALA A 40 -6.59 -5.43 5.17
C ALA A 40 -6.86 -6.04 3.80
N ALA A 41 -7.72 -7.05 3.73
CA ALA A 41 -8.03 -7.69 2.44
C ALA A 41 -8.66 -6.69 1.48
N SER A 42 -9.55 -5.84 2.00
CA SER A 42 -10.19 -4.83 1.17
C SER A 42 -9.19 -3.82 0.65
N MET A 43 -8.27 -3.38 1.50
CA MET A 43 -7.25 -2.41 1.08
C MET A 43 -6.33 -3.00 0.03
N MET A 44 -5.93 -4.26 0.20
CA MET A 44 -5.09 -4.93 -0.80
C MET A 44 -5.80 -5.07 -2.12
N ALA A 45 -7.09 -5.41 -2.08
CA ALA A 45 -7.87 -5.56 -3.29
C ALA A 45 -7.99 -4.23 -4.03
N ILE A 46 -8.28 -3.16 -3.29
CA ILE A 46 -8.41 -1.85 -3.91
C ILE A 46 -7.08 -1.40 -4.50
N GLY A 47 -6.00 -1.54 -3.74
CA GLY A 47 -4.68 -1.14 -4.22
C GLY A 47 -4.27 -1.92 -5.45
N SER A 48 -4.50 -3.23 -5.44
CA SER A 48 -4.16 -4.06 -6.60
C SER A 48 -4.93 -3.64 -7.83
N ARG A 49 -6.21 -3.33 -7.67
CA ARG A 49 -7.02 -2.90 -8.81
C ARG A 49 -6.56 -1.56 -9.36
N ILE A 50 -6.15 -0.66 -8.49
CA ILE A 50 -5.62 0.62 -8.95
C ILE A 50 -4.35 0.39 -9.76
N TYR A 51 -3.42 -0.41 -9.24
CA TYR A 51 -2.19 -0.71 -9.98
C TYR A 51 -2.51 -1.34 -11.33
N LYS A 52 -3.45 -2.28 -11.35
CA LYS A 52 -3.77 -2.96 -12.60
C LYS A 52 -4.42 -2.00 -13.59
N THR A 53 -5.06 -0.97 -13.11
CA THR A 53 -5.69 0.03 -13.96
C THR A 53 -4.65 0.95 -14.60
N ILE A 54 -3.60 1.32 -13.87
CA ILE A 54 -2.68 2.36 -14.33
C ILE A 54 -1.38 1.82 -14.88
N MET A 55 -1.11 0.52 -14.73
CA MET A 55 0.17 -0.07 -15.15
C MET A 55 -0.01 -1.04 -16.28
N PRO A 56 0.98 -1.12 -17.20
CA PRO A 56 1.01 -2.22 -18.15
C PRO A 56 1.10 -3.56 -17.41
N PRO A 57 0.63 -4.65 -18.02
CA PRO A 57 0.61 -5.95 -17.32
C PRO A 57 1.95 -6.39 -16.76
N GLU A 58 3.04 -6.16 -17.50
CA GLU A 58 4.36 -6.57 -17.03
C GLU A 58 4.78 -5.80 -15.79
N ASP A 59 4.51 -4.51 -15.78
CA ASP A 59 4.85 -3.68 -14.64
C ASP A 59 4.01 -4.03 -13.43
N TYR A 60 2.74 -4.35 -13.66
CA TYR A 60 1.85 -4.76 -12.58
C TYR A 60 2.38 -6.03 -11.91
N GLU A 61 2.79 -7.02 -12.70
CA GLU A 61 3.29 -8.28 -12.13
C GLU A 61 4.54 -8.05 -11.30
N LYS A 62 5.45 -7.20 -11.81
CA LYS A 62 6.67 -6.90 -11.09
C LYS A 62 6.38 -6.16 -9.78
N MET A 63 5.41 -5.25 -9.82
CA MET A 63 5.05 -4.49 -8.63
C MET A 63 4.46 -5.41 -7.57
N MET A 64 3.55 -6.31 -7.97
CA MET A 64 2.94 -7.21 -7.02
C MET A 64 3.97 -8.17 -6.42
N GLU A 65 4.92 -8.62 -7.23
CA GLU A 65 5.98 -9.47 -6.73
C GLU A 65 6.85 -8.72 -5.71
N LYS A 66 7.18 -7.48 -6.03
CA LYS A 66 7.98 -6.66 -5.13
C LYS A 66 7.27 -6.44 -3.79
N ILE A 67 5.98 -6.15 -3.86
CA ILE A 67 5.20 -5.94 -2.65
C ILE A 67 5.17 -7.20 -1.80
N ALA A 68 4.99 -8.36 -2.44
CA ALA A 68 4.92 -9.62 -1.71
C ALA A 68 6.24 -9.95 -1.01
N LYS A 69 7.36 -9.47 -1.55
CA LYS A 69 8.67 -9.75 -0.99
C LYS A 69 9.15 -8.67 -0.03
N THR A 70 8.42 -7.57 0.08
CA THR A 70 8.83 -6.48 0.94
C THR A 70 8.49 -6.81 2.39
N ASP A 71 9.50 -6.69 3.25
CA ASP A 71 9.31 -6.89 4.68
C ASP A 71 8.76 -5.62 5.28
N VAL A 72 7.76 -5.75 6.14
CA VAL A 72 7.15 -4.60 6.79
C VAL A 72 7.11 -4.79 8.29
N GLN A 73 7.19 -3.68 9.02
CA GLN A 73 7.06 -3.70 10.45
C GLN A 73 5.58 -3.74 10.82
N PRO A 74 5.18 -4.68 11.67
CA PRO A 74 3.77 -4.73 12.05
C PRO A 74 3.43 -3.60 13.02
N TYR A 75 2.17 -3.22 13.01
CA TYR A 75 1.66 -2.33 14.04
C TYR A 75 1.45 -3.10 15.33
N LYS A 76 1.40 -2.39 16.43
CA LYS A 76 0.97 -3.01 17.68
C LYS A 76 -0.52 -3.32 17.57
N LYS A 77 -0.94 -4.44 18.17
CA LYS A 77 -2.33 -4.85 18.06
C LYS A 77 -3.29 -3.78 18.60
N GLU A 78 -2.87 -3.07 19.62
CA GLU A 78 -3.71 -2.03 20.22
C GLU A 78 -4.02 -0.93 19.22
N THR A 79 -3.16 -0.71 18.25
CA THR A 79 -3.37 0.32 17.25
C THR A 79 -4.62 0.06 16.43
N LEU A 80 -4.95 -1.21 16.23
CA LEU A 80 -6.07 -1.61 15.38
C LEU A 80 -7.28 -2.06 16.15
N GLN A 81 -7.21 -2.02 17.47
CA GLN A 81 -8.32 -2.42 18.34
C GLN A 81 -8.68 -1.30 19.34
#